data_a461bfcd4d2935b823f78ee7f44e832c
#
_entry.id   a461bfcd4d2935b823f78ee7f44e832c
#
_cell.length_a   1.000
_cell.length_b   1.000
_cell.length_c   1.000
_cell.angle_alpha   90.00
_cell.angle_beta   90.00
_cell.angle_gamma   90.00
#
_symmetry.space_group_name_H-M   'P 1'
#
loop_
_entity.id
_entity.type
_entity.pdbx_description
1 polymer ?
#
loop_
_entity_poly.entity_id
_entity_poly.type
_entity_poly.pdbx_seq_one_letter_code
_entity_poly.pdbx_strand_id
1 'polypeptide(L)'
;DYEKASEYFEKGLEYDLNPKLEYVQDMVETYGYSLLNQKRIQEMMFLENVYNEFAVSADYVFLMGLAYMNNGLFDKAIDEFNKAKLYKLCKIEGCNSYKADYNIGVIYECLGNKEKALENYKKCGRYDPALNGIKRIGYN
;
A
#
# COMPACT_ATOMS: atom_id res chain seq x y z
N ASP A 1 -5.00 -8.48 16.00
CA ASP A 1 -5.22 -9.75 15.31
C ASP A 1 -5.97 -9.51 14.00
N TYR A 2 -5.30 -9.76 12.88
CA TYR A 2 -5.86 -9.53 11.55
C TYR A 2 -7.01 -10.47 11.19
N GLU A 3 -7.01 -11.69 11.70
CA GLU A 3 -8.11 -12.64 11.44
C GLU A 3 -9.41 -12.16 12.08
N LYS A 4 -9.34 -11.70 13.32
CA LYS A 4 -10.51 -11.12 14.01
C LYS A 4 -11.01 -9.86 13.31
N ALA A 5 -10.08 -9.01 12.84
CA ALA A 5 -10.45 -7.81 12.09
C ALA A 5 -11.20 -8.17 10.80
N SER A 6 -10.76 -9.22 10.09
CA SER A 6 -11.45 -9.70 8.89
C SER A 6 -12.88 -10.14 9.20
N GLU A 7 -13.06 -10.93 10.28
CA GLU A 7 -14.39 -11.40 10.68
C GLU A 7 -15.32 -10.23 11.02
N TYR A 8 -14.82 -9.27 11.79
CA TYR A 8 -15.58 -8.08 12.15
C TYR A 8 -15.98 -7.27 10.93
N PHE A 9 -15.07 -7.10 9.99
CA PHE A 9 -15.34 -6.33 8.77
C PHE A 9 -16.36 -7.04 7.87
N GLU A 10 -16.22 -8.35 7.69
CA GLU A 10 -17.17 -9.13 6.89
C GLU A 10 -18.58 -9.04 7.46
N LYS A 11 -18.72 -9.12 8.78
CA LYS A 11 -20.01 -8.90 9.46
C LYS A 11 -20.51 -7.47 9.30
N GLY A 12 -19.61 -6.50 9.40
CA GLY A 12 -19.93 -5.08 9.26
C GLY A 12 -20.46 -4.71 7.89
N LEU A 13 -20.04 -5.43 6.84
CA LEU A 13 -20.56 -5.19 5.48
C LEU A 13 -22.05 -5.50 5.35
N GLU A 14 -22.62 -6.24 6.28
CA GLU A 14 -24.06 -6.49 6.33
C GLU A 14 -24.85 -5.29 6.84
N TYR A 15 -24.17 -4.27 7.38
CA TYR A 15 -24.76 -3.06 7.93
C TYR A 15 -24.26 -1.84 7.14
N ASP A 16 -25.07 -0.79 7.08
CA ASP A 16 -24.66 0.49 6.52
C ASP A 16 -23.63 1.18 7.41
N LEU A 17 -22.35 1.07 7.05
CA LEU A 17 -21.28 1.74 7.77
C LEU A 17 -21.13 3.17 7.25
N ASN A 18 -20.98 4.12 8.19
CA ASN A 18 -20.72 5.50 7.84
C ASN A 18 -19.21 5.69 7.56
N PRO A 19 -18.79 5.91 6.28
CA PRO A 19 -17.37 6.04 5.94
C PRO A 19 -16.72 7.30 6.52
N LYS A 20 -17.49 8.25 7.03
CA LYS A 20 -16.96 9.47 7.65
C LYS A 20 -16.45 9.23 9.07
N LEU A 21 -16.79 8.10 9.68
CA LEU A 21 -16.32 7.78 11.04
C LEU A 21 -14.91 7.22 10.95
N GLU A 22 -14.04 7.73 11.82
CA GLU A 22 -12.63 7.35 11.83
C GLU A 22 -12.44 5.84 12.06
N TYR A 23 -13.23 5.25 12.97
CA TYR A 23 -13.11 3.83 13.24
C TYR A 23 -13.51 2.96 12.03
N VAL A 24 -14.40 3.43 11.18
CA VAL A 24 -14.80 2.72 9.95
C VAL A 24 -13.62 2.76 8.96
N GLN A 25 -12.96 3.90 8.84
CA GLN A 25 -11.74 4.05 8.05
C GLN A 25 -10.67 3.05 8.52
N ASP A 26 -10.43 3.01 9.82
CA ASP A 26 -9.46 2.09 10.42
C ASP A 26 -9.84 0.62 10.19
N MET A 27 -11.12 0.29 10.28
CA MET A 27 -11.63 -1.05 10.01
C MET A 27 -11.34 -1.51 8.59
N VAL A 28 -11.62 -0.64 7.61
CA VAL A 28 -11.39 -0.94 6.19
C VAL A 28 -9.89 -1.17 5.93
N GLU A 29 -9.05 -0.29 6.46
CA GLU A 29 -7.60 -0.41 6.30
C GLU A 29 -7.07 -1.68 6.98
N THR A 30 -7.52 -1.96 8.19
CA THR A 30 -7.11 -3.16 8.92
C THR A 30 -7.55 -4.43 8.20
N TYR A 31 -8.75 -4.43 7.64
CA TYR A 31 -9.23 -5.57 6.84
C TYR A 31 -8.35 -5.79 5.60
N GLY A 32 -8.00 -4.72 4.90
CA GLY A 32 -7.11 -4.82 3.75
C GLY A 32 -5.76 -5.44 4.11
N TYR A 33 -5.15 -4.99 5.20
CA TYR A 33 -3.89 -5.58 5.69
C TYR A 33 -4.07 -7.03 6.13
N SER A 34 -5.22 -7.35 6.70
CA SER A 34 -5.53 -8.72 7.09
C SER A 34 -5.53 -9.66 5.87
N LEU A 35 -6.13 -9.22 4.78
CA LEU A 35 -6.13 -9.98 3.53
C LEU A 35 -4.71 -10.16 2.98
N LEU A 36 -3.89 -9.11 3.04
CA LEU A 36 -2.50 -9.19 2.62
C LEU A 36 -1.72 -10.23 3.43
N ASN A 37 -1.88 -10.20 4.76
CA ASN A 37 -1.20 -11.14 5.65
C ASN A 37 -1.65 -12.57 5.45
N GLN A 38 -2.90 -12.80 5.07
CA GLN A 38 -3.45 -14.10 4.75
C GLN A 38 -3.17 -14.55 3.31
N LYS A 39 -2.46 -13.72 2.54
CA LYS A 39 -2.18 -13.93 1.11
C LYS A 39 -3.45 -14.02 0.25
N ARG A 40 -4.54 -13.44 0.72
CA ARG A 40 -5.81 -13.33 -0.02
C ARG A 40 -5.76 -12.08 -0.92
N ILE A 41 -4.81 -12.06 -1.81
CA ILE A 41 -4.41 -10.87 -2.57
C ILE A 41 -5.51 -10.41 -3.53
N GLN A 42 -6.19 -11.34 -4.18
CA GLN A 42 -7.28 -11.00 -5.11
C GLN A 42 -8.45 -10.34 -4.37
N GLU A 43 -8.72 -10.79 -3.14
CA GLU A 43 -9.81 -10.23 -2.35
C GLU A 43 -9.52 -8.80 -1.89
N MET A 44 -8.24 -8.40 -1.85
CA MET A 44 -7.87 -7.01 -1.57
C MET A 44 -8.46 -6.04 -2.60
N MET A 45 -8.84 -6.52 -3.76
CA MET A 45 -9.41 -5.66 -4.81
C MET A 45 -10.78 -5.09 -4.44
N PHE A 46 -11.39 -5.54 -3.33
CA PHE A 46 -12.58 -4.87 -2.80
C PHE A 46 -12.33 -3.38 -2.52
N LEU A 47 -11.07 -3.02 -2.23
CA LEU A 47 -10.68 -1.64 -1.97
C LEU A 47 -11.00 -0.71 -3.16
N GLU A 48 -10.99 -1.25 -4.38
CA GLU A 48 -11.39 -0.50 -5.56
C GLU A 48 -12.86 -0.07 -5.48
N ASN A 49 -13.72 -0.96 -5.00
CA ASN A 49 -15.16 -0.73 -4.93
C ASN A 49 -15.56 0.35 -3.93
N VAL A 50 -14.74 0.56 -2.91
CA VAL A 50 -15.01 1.55 -1.85
C VAL A 50 -14.00 2.71 -1.89
N TYR A 51 -13.27 2.84 -2.98
CA TYR A 51 -12.19 3.82 -3.13
C TYR A 51 -12.68 5.26 -2.92
N ASN A 52 -13.79 5.62 -3.54
CA ASN A 52 -14.29 6.99 -3.47
C ASN A 52 -14.63 7.41 -2.03
N GLU A 53 -15.07 6.48 -1.21
CA GLU A 53 -15.46 6.75 0.17
C GLU A 53 -14.25 6.78 1.12
N PHE A 54 -13.23 5.94 0.87
CA PHE A 54 -12.16 5.71 1.83
C PHE A 54 -10.77 6.20 1.40
N ALA A 55 -10.61 6.66 0.15
CA ALA A 55 -9.32 7.16 -0.33
C ALA A 55 -9.06 8.60 0.15
N VAL A 56 -9.18 8.82 1.46
CA VAL A 56 -9.03 10.12 2.12
C VAL A 56 -7.79 10.19 3.02
N SER A 57 -6.98 9.13 3.04
CA SER A 57 -5.77 9.05 3.86
C SER A 57 -4.62 8.47 3.07
N ALA A 58 -3.40 8.84 3.46
CA ALA A 58 -2.19 8.24 2.90
C ALA A 58 -2.19 6.72 3.10
N ASP A 59 -2.62 6.28 4.27
CA ASP A 59 -2.63 4.85 4.63
C ASP A 59 -3.52 4.03 3.71
N TYR A 60 -4.70 4.53 3.38
CA TYR A 60 -5.59 3.84 2.46
C TYR A 60 -5.01 3.78 1.04
N VAL A 61 -4.53 4.92 0.56
CA VAL A 61 -3.97 5.01 -0.79
C VAL A 61 -2.72 4.14 -0.92
N PHE A 62 -1.88 4.10 0.12
CA PHE A 62 -0.73 3.22 0.18
C PHE A 62 -1.18 1.74 0.15
N LEU A 63 -2.19 1.38 0.92
CA LEU A 63 -2.77 0.03 0.93
C LEU A 63 -3.32 -0.35 -0.44
N MET A 64 -3.99 0.58 -1.12
CA MET A 64 -4.45 0.37 -2.50
C MET A 64 -3.27 0.09 -3.44
N GLY A 65 -2.17 0.82 -3.26
CA GLY A 65 -0.93 0.58 -3.99
C GLY A 65 -0.41 -0.85 -3.79
N LEU A 66 -0.43 -1.33 -2.54
CA LEU A 66 -0.03 -2.70 -2.21
C LEU A 66 -0.96 -3.73 -2.88
N ALA A 67 -2.26 -3.45 -2.89
CA ALA A 67 -3.24 -4.32 -3.54
C ALA A 67 -2.95 -4.45 -5.04
N TYR A 68 -2.77 -3.32 -5.71
CA TYR A 68 -2.42 -3.31 -7.14
C TYR A 68 -1.09 -4.00 -7.41
N MET A 69 -0.07 -3.70 -6.61
CA MET A 69 1.27 -4.28 -6.78
C MET A 69 1.23 -5.81 -6.67
N ASN A 70 0.55 -6.33 -5.66
CA ASN A 70 0.46 -7.77 -5.44
C ASN A 70 -0.41 -8.48 -6.49
N ASN A 71 -1.29 -7.73 -7.16
CA ASN A 71 -2.11 -8.26 -8.24
C ASN A 71 -1.48 -8.02 -9.64
N GLY A 72 -0.24 -7.53 -9.69
CA GLY A 72 0.49 -7.33 -10.94
C GLY A 72 0.06 -6.10 -11.73
N LEU A 73 -0.73 -5.21 -11.15
CA LEU A 73 -1.21 -3.98 -11.78
C LEU A 73 -0.25 -2.84 -11.46
N PHE A 74 0.96 -2.93 -12.02
CA PHE A 74 2.09 -2.08 -11.61
C PHE A 74 1.90 -0.59 -11.90
N ASP A 75 1.34 -0.23 -13.05
CA ASP A 75 1.11 1.17 -13.37
C ASP A 75 0.16 1.83 -12.37
N LYS A 76 -0.93 1.12 -12.05
CA LYS A 76 -1.89 1.60 -11.06
C LYS A 76 -1.26 1.67 -9.66
N ALA A 77 -0.41 0.71 -9.31
CA ALA A 77 0.28 0.70 -8.04
C ALA A 77 1.20 1.93 -7.90
N ILE A 78 1.98 2.23 -8.92
CA ILE A 78 2.88 3.40 -8.94
C ILE A 78 2.06 4.68 -8.74
N ASP A 79 0.94 4.81 -9.45
CA ASP A 79 0.05 5.97 -9.30
C ASP A 79 -0.43 6.14 -7.86
N GLU A 80 -0.83 5.05 -7.21
CA GLU A 80 -1.31 5.11 -5.84
C GLU A 80 -0.19 5.45 -4.85
N PHE A 81 0.99 4.87 -5.02
CA PHE A 81 2.13 5.22 -4.17
C PHE A 81 2.52 6.70 -4.32
N ASN A 82 2.46 7.22 -5.54
CA ASN A 82 2.71 8.65 -5.77
C ASN A 82 1.63 9.52 -5.13
N LYS A 83 0.37 9.10 -5.16
CA LYS A 83 -0.71 9.81 -4.46
C LYS A 83 -0.49 9.81 -2.95
N ALA A 84 -0.04 8.69 -2.39
CA ALA A 84 0.24 8.60 -0.95
C ALA A 84 1.22 9.67 -0.49
N LYS A 85 2.21 9.99 -1.33
CA LYS A 85 3.21 11.00 -1.02
C LYS A 85 2.68 12.44 -0.99
N LEU A 86 1.48 12.67 -1.50
CA LEU A 86 0.85 13.99 -1.48
C LEU A 86 0.19 14.32 -0.14
N TYR A 87 -0.03 13.32 0.72
CA TYR A 87 -0.63 13.52 2.03
C TYR A 87 0.43 13.93 3.04
N LYS A 88 0.08 14.87 3.92
CA LYS A 88 1.00 15.37 4.94
C LYS A 88 1.11 14.47 6.16
N LEU A 89 0.04 13.72 6.44
CA LEU A 89 -0.05 12.88 7.63
C LEU A 89 -0.24 11.42 7.24
N CYS A 90 0.29 10.53 8.06
CA CYS A 90 0.08 9.10 7.93
C CYS A 90 0.16 8.44 9.29
N LYS A 91 -0.52 7.30 9.47
CA LYS A 91 -0.45 6.49 10.69
C LYS A 91 0.74 5.53 10.62
N ILE A 92 0.95 4.92 9.47
CA ILE A 92 2.08 4.02 9.24
C ILE A 92 3.26 4.88 8.79
N GLU A 93 4.33 4.89 9.61
CA GLU A 93 5.51 5.67 9.32
C GLU A 93 6.07 5.36 7.93
N GLY A 94 6.30 6.41 7.15
CA GLY A 94 6.92 6.31 5.83
C GLY A 94 5.99 5.95 4.70
N CYS A 95 4.71 5.66 4.95
CA CYS A 95 3.79 5.28 3.88
C CYS A 95 3.55 6.43 2.89
N ASN A 96 3.75 7.68 3.33
CA ASN A 96 3.65 8.87 2.49
C ASN A 96 5.02 9.42 2.07
N SER A 97 6.06 8.63 2.17
CA SER A 97 7.43 9.05 1.83
C SER A 97 8.28 7.85 1.41
N TYR A 98 9.26 7.45 2.21
CA TYR A 98 10.26 6.45 1.80
C TYR A 98 9.69 5.06 1.55
N LYS A 99 8.62 4.63 2.23
CA LYS A 99 8.04 3.31 1.95
C LYS A 99 7.30 3.29 0.61
N ALA A 100 6.67 4.40 0.22
CA ALA A 100 6.07 4.54 -1.10
C ALA A 100 7.16 4.48 -2.18
N ASP A 101 8.24 5.25 -2.01
CA ASP A 101 9.37 5.23 -2.95
C ASP A 101 10.02 3.85 -3.02
N TYR A 102 10.17 3.17 -1.88
CA TYR A 102 10.70 1.81 -1.85
C TYR A 102 9.86 0.85 -2.69
N ASN A 103 8.54 0.87 -2.53
CA ASN A 103 7.66 -0.02 -3.29
C ASN A 103 7.69 0.30 -4.79
N ILE A 104 7.79 1.57 -5.17
CA ILE A 104 7.97 1.96 -6.56
C ILE A 104 9.29 1.37 -7.09
N GLY A 105 10.35 1.45 -6.30
CA GLY A 105 11.64 0.83 -6.64
C GLY A 105 11.51 -0.67 -6.86
N VAL A 106 10.81 -1.37 -5.99
CA VAL A 106 10.55 -2.82 -6.11
C VAL A 106 9.82 -3.13 -7.41
N ILE A 107 8.80 -2.34 -7.75
CA ILE A 107 8.05 -2.52 -9.00
C ILE A 107 8.99 -2.40 -10.22
N TYR A 108 9.81 -1.36 -10.27
CA TYR A 108 10.74 -1.18 -11.38
C TYR A 108 11.80 -2.29 -11.43
N GLU A 109 12.25 -2.77 -10.28
CA GLU A 109 13.15 -3.93 -10.24
C GLU A 109 12.46 -5.16 -10.83
N CYS A 110 11.21 -5.42 -10.48
CA CYS A 110 10.42 -6.53 -11.03
C CYS A 110 10.24 -6.41 -12.54
N LEU A 111 10.12 -5.17 -13.05
CA LEU A 111 9.99 -4.89 -14.47
C LEU A 111 11.33 -4.92 -15.23
N GLY A 112 12.44 -5.13 -14.51
CA GLY A 112 13.77 -5.15 -15.10
C GLY A 112 14.35 -3.77 -15.42
N ASN A 113 13.73 -2.70 -14.92
CA ASN A 113 14.21 -1.34 -15.11
C ASN A 113 15.11 -0.94 -13.93
N LYS A 114 16.39 -1.32 -14.03
CA LYS A 114 17.36 -1.09 -12.96
C LYS A 114 17.61 0.39 -12.68
N GLU A 115 17.60 1.23 -13.72
CA GLU A 115 17.85 2.66 -13.57
C GLU A 115 16.77 3.33 -12.72
N LYS A 116 15.50 3.08 -13.05
CA LYS A 116 14.38 3.64 -12.28
C LYS A 116 14.27 3.02 -10.89
N ALA A 117 14.60 1.72 -10.78
CA ALA A 117 14.66 1.09 -9.46
C ALA A 117 15.69 1.79 -8.57
N LEU A 118 16.89 2.01 -9.08
CA LEU A 118 17.96 2.70 -8.36
C LEU A 118 17.53 4.11 -7.95
N GLU A 119 16.94 4.86 -8.89
CA GLU A 119 16.46 6.21 -8.63
C GLU A 119 15.49 6.26 -7.44
N ASN A 120 14.53 5.35 -7.41
CA ASN A 120 13.53 5.31 -6.34
C ASN A 120 14.10 4.78 -5.03
N TYR A 121 14.98 3.79 -5.06
CA TYR A 121 15.65 3.30 -3.86
C TYR A 121 16.52 4.39 -3.21
N LYS A 122 17.19 5.21 -4.01
CA LYS A 122 18.00 6.32 -3.49
C LYS A 122 17.18 7.37 -2.74
N LYS A 123 15.92 7.57 -3.13
CA LYS A 123 15.01 8.49 -2.44
C LYS A 123 14.71 8.04 -1.01
N CYS A 124 14.93 6.77 -0.69
CA CYS A 124 14.60 6.21 0.62
C CYS A 124 15.67 6.50 1.69
N GLY A 125 16.76 7.15 1.34
CA GLY A 125 17.84 7.46 2.27
C GLY A 125 18.48 6.18 2.83
N ARG A 126 18.49 6.06 4.16
CA ARG A 126 19.11 4.93 4.86
C ARG A 126 18.14 3.80 5.20
N TYR A 127 17.02 3.72 4.53
CA TYR A 127 16.07 2.64 4.73
C TYR A 127 16.67 1.32 4.26
N ASP A 128 16.93 0.39 5.19
CA ASP A 128 17.67 -0.84 4.91
C ASP A 128 17.11 -1.66 3.74
N PRO A 129 15.79 -1.88 3.62
CA PRO A 129 15.27 -2.62 2.47
C PRO A 129 15.65 -1.99 1.13
N ALA A 130 15.69 -0.66 1.05
CA ALA A 130 16.08 0.05 -0.16
C ALA A 130 17.59 -0.09 -0.43
N LEU A 131 18.41 0.00 0.61
CA LEU A 131 19.86 -0.23 0.49
C LEU A 131 20.15 -1.65 -0.01
N ASN A 132 19.41 -2.63 0.49
CA ASN A 132 19.51 -4.02 0.03
C ASN A 132 19.07 -4.14 -1.43
N GLY A 133 18.03 -3.41 -1.83
CA GLY A 133 17.59 -3.33 -3.22
C GLY A 133 18.69 -2.81 -4.14
N ILE A 134 19.38 -1.75 -3.73
CA ILE A 134 20.50 -1.17 -4.50
C ILE A 134 21.59 -2.22 -4.72
N LYS A 135 21.96 -2.94 -3.68
CA LYS A 135 22.97 -4.02 -3.79
C LYS A 135 22.48 -5.13 -4.71
N ARG A 136 21.24 -5.54 -4.58
CA ARG A 136 20.64 -6.63 -5.35
C ARG A 136 20.66 -6.34 -6.84
N ILE A 137 20.45 -5.10 -7.25
CA ILE A 137 20.47 -4.70 -8.66
C ILE A 137 21.88 -4.36 -9.18
N GLY A 138 22.92 -4.54 -8.34
CA GLY A 138 24.31 -4.45 -8.76
C GLY A 138 24.99 -3.10 -8.53
N TYR A 139 24.43 -2.24 -7.70
CA TYR A 139 25.06 -0.98 -7.30
C TYR A 139 25.50 -1.02 -5.84
N ASN A 140 26.53 -0.23 -5.52
CA ASN A 140 27.07 -0.12 -4.15
C ASN A 140 26.66 1.18 -3.48
#